data_d95a2d800af112484ccd912072a8a542
#
_entry.id   d95a2d800af112484ccd912072a8a542
#
_cell.length_a   1.000
_cell.length_b   1.000
_cell.length_c   1.000
_cell.angle_alpha   90.00
_cell.angle_beta   90.00
_cell.angle_gamma   90.00
#
_symmetry.space_group_name_H-M   'P 1'
#
loop_
_entity.id
_entity.type
_entity.pdbx_description
1 polymer ?
#
loop_
_entity_poly.entity_id
_entity_poly.type
_entity_poly.pdbx_seq_one_letter_code
_entity_poly.pdbx_strand_id
1 'polypeptide(L)'
;MEHSEYYEADVLAYFSGKPEELALYETVYAQLCRAFPEASVKVQKSQISFYNRHLFAAVSLPVRRKKDWPKTCILVTFGLFRRVEDPRIAVAVEPYPNRWTHHVVFSDPAQADSQLMAWLEEAYHCAMSKR
;
A
#
# COMPACT_ATOMS: atom_id res chain seq x y z
N MET A 1 5.43 -14.53 1.18
CA MET A 1 5.63 -13.50 0.14
C MET A 1 7.08 -13.52 -0.32
N GLU A 2 7.31 -13.47 -1.61
CA GLU A 2 8.64 -13.56 -2.18
C GLU A 2 9.34 -12.21 -2.23
N HIS A 3 10.65 -12.20 -1.96
CA HIS A 3 11.44 -10.96 -1.95
C HIS A 3 12.93 -11.26 -2.14
N SER A 4 13.69 -10.20 -2.42
CA SER A 4 15.13 -10.25 -2.50
C SER A 4 15.75 -10.59 -1.13
N GLU A 5 16.96 -11.12 -1.15
CA GLU A 5 17.75 -11.35 0.07
C GLU A 5 18.07 -10.04 0.81
N TYR A 6 18.02 -8.90 0.11
CA TYR A 6 18.27 -7.59 0.68
C TYR A 6 17.01 -6.90 1.22
N TYR A 7 15.87 -7.57 1.18
CA TYR A 7 14.59 -6.97 1.52
C TYR A 7 14.60 -6.30 2.90
N GLU A 8 15.05 -7.01 3.92
CA GLU A 8 15.03 -6.47 5.29
C GLU A 8 15.90 -5.23 5.43
N ALA A 9 17.11 -5.26 4.84
CA ALA A 9 18.02 -4.12 4.86
C ALA A 9 17.43 -2.94 4.10
N ASP A 10 16.78 -3.21 2.96
CA ASP A 10 16.17 -2.17 2.13
C ASP A 10 14.99 -1.52 2.83
N VAL A 11 14.18 -2.30 3.56
CA VAL A 11 13.06 -1.76 4.35
C VAL A 11 13.58 -0.86 5.45
N LEU A 12 14.62 -1.29 6.18
CA LEU A 12 15.21 -0.47 7.24
C LEU A 12 15.78 0.83 6.67
N ALA A 13 16.40 0.78 5.50
CA ALA A 13 16.92 1.97 4.84
C ALA A 13 15.78 2.90 4.41
N TYR A 14 14.70 2.34 3.87
CA TYR A 14 13.54 3.12 3.42
C TYR A 14 12.91 3.92 4.57
N PHE A 15 12.80 3.31 5.74
CA PHE A 15 12.22 3.94 6.93
C PHE A 15 13.26 4.51 7.89
N SER A 16 14.48 4.81 7.40
CA SER A 16 15.54 5.36 8.24
C SER A 16 15.07 6.61 8.98
N GLY A 17 15.24 6.62 10.31
CA GLY A 17 14.78 7.72 11.14
C GLY A 17 13.26 7.79 11.34
N LYS A 18 12.52 6.76 10.93
CA LYS A 18 11.04 6.72 10.99
C LYS A 18 10.55 5.39 11.58
N PRO A 19 10.88 5.12 12.86
CA PRO A 19 10.52 3.82 13.46
C PRO A 19 9.01 3.62 13.62
N GLU A 20 8.25 4.68 13.81
CA GLU A 20 6.79 4.58 13.94
C GLU A 20 6.14 4.22 12.61
N GLU A 21 6.61 4.82 11.52
CA GLU A 21 6.13 4.50 10.17
C GLU A 21 6.52 3.08 9.78
N LEU A 22 7.72 2.64 10.18
CA LEU A 22 8.14 1.26 9.97
C LEU A 22 7.19 0.28 10.66
N ALA A 23 6.79 0.57 11.89
CA ALA A 23 5.85 -0.28 12.62
C ALA A 23 4.49 -0.36 11.91
N LEU A 24 4.01 0.77 11.38
CA LEU A 24 2.78 0.78 10.59
C LEU A 24 2.91 -0.08 9.34
N TYR A 25 4.03 0.04 8.64
CA TYR A 25 4.31 -0.78 7.47
C TYR A 25 4.30 -2.27 7.81
N GLU A 26 4.95 -2.66 8.89
CA GLU A 26 5.02 -4.07 9.29
C GLU A 26 3.63 -4.66 9.54
N THR A 27 2.71 -3.88 10.10
CA THR A 27 1.33 -4.30 10.32
C THR A 27 0.64 -4.59 8.98
N VAL A 28 0.77 -3.69 8.01
CA VAL A 28 0.21 -3.88 6.67
C VAL A 28 0.86 -5.06 5.97
N TYR A 29 2.19 -5.17 6.05
CA TYR A 29 2.95 -6.24 5.43
C TYR A 29 2.51 -7.61 5.94
N ALA A 30 2.31 -7.76 7.24
CA ALA A 30 1.85 -9.01 7.82
C ALA A 30 0.50 -9.44 7.25
N GLN A 31 -0.42 -8.50 7.08
CA GLN A 31 -1.73 -8.78 6.48
C GLN A 31 -1.60 -9.15 5.01
N LEU A 32 -0.73 -8.45 4.27
CA LEU A 32 -0.50 -8.75 2.85
C LEU A 32 0.12 -10.13 2.67
N CYS A 33 1.07 -10.51 3.51
CA CYS A 33 1.67 -11.85 3.48
C CYS A 33 0.63 -12.95 3.69
N ARG A 34 -0.30 -12.70 4.60
CA ARG A 34 -1.35 -13.66 4.94
C ARG A 34 -2.38 -13.79 3.83
N ALA A 35 -2.78 -12.66 3.26
CA ALA A 35 -3.81 -12.63 2.22
C ALA A 35 -3.29 -13.01 0.84
N PHE A 36 -2.03 -12.70 0.54
CA PHE A 36 -1.43 -12.89 -0.79
C PHE A 36 -0.08 -13.59 -0.69
N PRO A 37 -0.07 -14.86 -0.24
CA PRO A 37 1.21 -15.57 -0.02
C PRO A 37 2.02 -15.76 -1.31
N GLU A 38 1.38 -15.73 -2.47
CA GLU A 38 2.03 -15.91 -3.78
C GLU A 38 2.55 -14.60 -4.38
N ALA A 39 2.26 -13.48 -3.74
CA ALA A 39 2.72 -12.18 -4.22
C ALA A 39 4.20 -11.97 -3.91
N SER A 40 4.77 -10.98 -4.55
CA SER A 40 6.15 -10.56 -4.32
C SER A 40 6.18 -9.12 -3.86
N VAL A 41 7.22 -8.75 -3.13
CA VAL A 41 7.42 -7.38 -2.66
C VAL A 41 8.78 -6.89 -3.14
N LYS A 42 8.83 -5.62 -3.54
CA LYS A 42 10.05 -4.97 -3.98
C LYS A 42 10.15 -3.58 -3.37
N VAL A 43 11.24 -3.32 -2.67
CA VAL A 43 11.52 -1.99 -2.11
C VAL A 43 12.16 -1.15 -3.19
N GLN A 44 11.52 -0.03 -3.51
CA GLN A 44 12.00 0.91 -4.52
C GLN A 44 12.30 2.25 -3.84
N LYS A 45 12.85 3.19 -4.58
CA LYS A 45 13.26 4.48 -4.03
C LYS A 45 12.08 5.27 -3.43
N SER A 46 10.95 5.27 -4.13
CA SER A 46 9.79 6.10 -3.76
C SER A 46 8.64 5.31 -3.15
N GLN A 47 8.68 3.99 -3.19
CA GLN A 47 7.59 3.16 -2.66
C GLN A 47 8.04 1.72 -2.49
N ILE A 48 7.26 0.98 -1.71
CA ILE A 48 7.39 -0.46 -1.58
C ILE A 48 6.24 -1.07 -2.37
N SER A 49 6.55 -1.84 -3.40
CA SER A 49 5.58 -2.35 -4.37
C SER A 49 5.24 -3.80 -4.12
N PHE A 50 3.95 -4.12 -4.22
CA PHE A 50 3.42 -5.49 -4.10
C PHE A 50 2.83 -5.90 -5.44
N TYR A 51 3.25 -7.05 -5.94
CA TYR A 51 2.88 -7.48 -7.28
C TYR A 51 2.84 -8.99 -7.40
N ASN A 52 2.09 -9.46 -8.39
CA ASN A 52 2.12 -10.82 -8.91
C ASN A 52 1.76 -10.69 -10.40
N ARG A 53 2.75 -10.76 -11.30
CA ARG A 53 2.63 -10.38 -12.71
C ARG A 53 2.44 -8.86 -12.86
N HIS A 54 1.48 -8.28 -12.15
CA HIS A 54 1.18 -6.85 -12.18
C HIS A 54 1.19 -6.26 -10.77
N LEU A 55 1.53 -4.99 -10.68
CA LEU A 55 1.45 -4.23 -9.45
C LEU A 55 -0.02 -4.12 -9.00
N PHE A 56 -0.32 -4.46 -7.75
CA PHE A 56 -1.68 -4.31 -7.22
C PHE A 56 -1.77 -3.40 -5.99
N ALA A 57 -0.66 -3.17 -5.31
CA ALA A 57 -0.64 -2.30 -4.14
C ALA A 57 0.76 -1.75 -3.91
N ALA A 58 0.82 -0.64 -3.19
CA ALA A 58 2.09 -0.06 -2.80
C ALA A 58 1.95 0.63 -1.45
N VAL A 59 3.05 0.73 -0.72
CA VAL A 59 3.14 1.52 0.50
C VAL A 59 4.22 2.58 0.26
N SER A 60 3.95 3.81 0.70
CA SER A 60 4.91 4.88 0.58
C SER A 60 4.85 5.82 1.78
N LEU A 61 5.93 6.60 1.93
CA LEU A 61 5.94 7.72 2.87
C LEU A 61 5.38 8.95 2.14
N PRO A 62 4.54 9.75 2.79
CA PRO A 62 4.01 10.96 2.15
C PRO A 62 5.16 11.94 1.83
N VAL A 63 5.25 12.36 0.57
CA VAL A 63 6.21 13.40 0.15
C VAL A 63 5.81 14.74 0.74
N ARG A 64 4.50 15.03 0.69
CA ARG A 64 3.91 16.20 1.32
C ARG A 64 2.70 15.78 2.13
N ARG A 65 2.85 15.83 3.45
CA ARG A 65 1.74 15.55 4.35
C ARG A 65 0.79 16.75 4.33
N LYS A 66 -0.48 16.51 4.08
CA LYS A 66 -1.49 17.54 4.16
C LYS A 66 -1.73 17.92 5.63
N LYS A 67 -2.16 19.16 5.85
CA LYS A 67 -2.30 19.73 7.20
C LYS A 67 -3.23 18.90 8.11
N ASP A 68 -4.27 18.33 7.55
CA ASP A 68 -5.26 17.53 8.29
C ASP A 68 -4.88 16.07 8.45
N TRP A 69 -3.76 15.64 7.89
CA TRP A 69 -3.30 14.26 8.04
C TRP A 69 -2.57 14.08 9.37
N PRO A 70 -2.65 12.89 9.98
CA PRO A 70 -1.84 12.58 11.16
C PRO A 70 -0.36 12.83 10.89
N LYS A 71 0.35 13.28 11.91
CA LYS A 71 1.78 13.58 11.79
C LYS A 71 2.59 12.35 11.42
N THR A 72 2.22 11.19 11.97
CA THR A 72 2.85 9.90 11.66
C THR A 72 1.88 9.08 10.84
N CYS A 73 2.22 8.87 9.58
CA CYS A 73 1.38 8.04 8.71
C CYS A 73 2.19 7.51 7.52
N ILE A 74 1.65 6.47 6.91
CA ILE A 74 2.09 5.97 5.62
C ILE A 74 0.91 6.03 4.66
N LEU A 75 1.18 5.92 3.37
CA LEU A 75 0.15 5.82 2.36
C LEU A 75 0.07 4.39 1.86
N VAL A 76 -1.14 3.84 1.82
CA VAL A 76 -1.42 2.55 1.19
C VAL A 76 -2.15 2.86 -0.11
N THR A 77 -1.57 2.44 -1.23
CA THR A 77 -2.05 2.79 -2.57
C THR A 77 -2.50 1.53 -3.28
N PHE A 78 -3.65 1.63 -3.96
CA PHE A 78 -4.18 0.51 -4.74
C PHE A 78 -5.06 1.02 -5.89
N GLY A 79 -5.20 0.21 -6.92
CA GLY A 79 -6.00 0.54 -8.10
C GLY A 79 -7.26 -0.32 -8.20
N LEU A 80 -8.37 0.32 -8.49
CA LEU A 80 -9.66 -0.35 -8.74
C LEU A 80 -10.22 0.10 -10.08
N PHE A 81 -11.21 -0.64 -10.60
CA PHE A 81 -11.93 -0.26 -11.82
C PHE A 81 -13.10 0.70 -11.53
N ARG A 82 -13.22 1.15 -10.30
CA ARG A 82 -14.26 2.06 -9.84
C ARG A 82 -13.68 3.01 -8.82
N ARG A 83 -14.33 4.14 -8.63
CA ARG A 83 -13.98 5.08 -7.57
C ARG A 83 -14.69 4.67 -6.28
N VAL A 84 -13.93 4.63 -5.19
CA VAL A 84 -14.47 4.42 -3.85
C VAL A 84 -14.36 5.72 -3.06
N GLU A 85 -15.41 6.07 -2.35
CA GLU A 85 -15.42 7.22 -1.44
C GLU A 85 -15.50 6.71 -0.01
N ASP A 86 -14.54 7.10 0.81
CA ASP A 86 -14.45 6.72 2.22
C ASP A 86 -13.54 7.75 2.89
N PRO A 87 -13.83 8.10 4.16
CA PRO A 87 -13.02 9.10 4.88
C PRO A 87 -11.53 8.78 4.94
N ARG A 88 -11.15 7.50 4.85
CA ARG A 88 -9.75 7.07 4.88
C ARG A 88 -9.04 7.29 3.56
N ILE A 89 -9.78 7.44 2.47
CA ILE A 89 -9.20 7.67 1.14
C ILE A 89 -8.95 9.16 0.99
N ALA A 90 -7.68 9.54 1.09
CA ALA A 90 -7.30 10.94 1.02
C ALA A 90 -7.32 11.47 -0.40
N VAL A 91 -6.97 10.61 -1.38
CA VAL A 91 -6.90 10.99 -2.78
C VAL A 91 -7.37 9.81 -3.63
N ALA A 92 -8.21 10.11 -4.63
CA ALA A 92 -8.59 9.16 -5.66
C ALA A 92 -8.45 9.86 -7.02
N VAL A 93 -7.65 9.29 -7.92
CA VAL A 93 -7.40 9.84 -9.24
C VAL A 93 -7.67 8.80 -10.31
N GLU A 94 -8.08 9.25 -11.49
CA GLU A 94 -8.38 8.38 -12.63
C GLU A 94 -7.35 8.62 -13.73
N PRO A 95 -6.16 7.96 -13.67
CA PRO A 95 -5.13 8.16 -14.69
C PRO A 95 -5.54 7.64 -16.07
N TYR A 96 -6.42 6.66 -16.11
CA TYR A 96 -6.99 6.09 -17.34
C TYR A 96 -8.48 5.87 -17.13
N PRO A 97 -9.31 5.88 -18.19
CA PRO A 97 -10.74 5.63 -18.06
C PRO A 97 -11.03 4.34 -17.28
N ASN A 98 -11.86 4.45 -16.25
CA ASN A 98 -12.27 3.35 -15.38
C ASN A 98 -11.12 2.67 -14.63
N ARG A 99 -10.01 3.39 -14.45
CA ARG A 99 -8.85 2.93 -13.67
C ARG A 99 -8.58 3.96 -12.58
N TRP A 100 -8.96 3.64 -11.35
CA TRP A 100 -8.89 4.58 -10.23
C TRP A 100 -7.81 4.19 -9.25
N THR A 101 -6.85 5.08 -9.03
CA THR A 101 -5.80 4.93 -8.02
C THR A 101 -6.24 5.63 -6.74
N HIS A 102 -6.24 4.88 -5.65
CA HIS A 102 -6.66 5.35 -4.34
C HIS A 102 -5.46 5.41 -3.40
N HIS A 103 -5.39 6.46 -2.59
CA HIS A 103 -4.36 6.61 -1.56
C HIS A 103 -5.06 6.69 -0.20
N VAL A 104 -4.83 5.69 0.64
CA VAL A 104 -5.36 5.63 2.00
C VAL A 104 -4.30 6.12 2.96
N VAL A 105 -4.66 7.08 3.82
CA VAL A 105 -3.80 7.51 4.91
C VAL A 105 -3.92 6.48 6.04
N PHE A 106 -2.81 5.83 6.35
CA PHE A 106 -2.75 4.77 7.34
C PHE A 106 -1.88 5.24 8.51
N SER A 107 -2.50 5.41 9.67
CA SER A 107 -1.84 5.99 10.84
C SER A 107 -2.03 5.18 12.12
N ASP A 108 -2.82 4.11 12.07
CA ASP A 108 -3.13 3.30 13.24
C ASP A 108 -3.19 1.83 12.81
N PRO A 109 -2.51 0.93 13.54
CA PRO A 109 -2.55 -0.51 13.23
C PRO A 109 -3.98 -1.08 13.13
N ALA A 110 -4.93 -0.53 13.87
CA ALA A 110 -6.33 -0.97 13.81
C ALA A 110 -6.97 -0.74 12.43
N GLN A 111 -6.38 0.13 11.61
CA GLN A 111 -6.86 0.39 10.25
C GLN A 111 -6.51 -0.73 9.26
N ALA A 112 -5.64 -1.67 9.65
CA ALA A 112 -5.37 -2.89 8.88
C ALA A 112 -6.51 -3.89 9.13
N ASP A 113 -7.71 -3.48 8.77
CA ASP A 113 -8.96 -4.16 9.07
C ASP A 113 -9.52 -4.86 7.84
N SER A 114 -10.69 -5.49 8.02
CA SER A 114 -11.35 -6.22 6.93
C SER A 114 -11.70 -5.33 5.74
N GLN A 115 -12.02 -4.05 5.98
CA GLN A 115 -12.33 -3.12 4.89
C GLN A 115 -11.10 -2.82 4.04
N LEU A 116 -9.98 -2.53 4.66
CA LEU A 116 -8.73 -2.30 3.92
C LEU A 116 -8.36 -3.55 3.13
N MET A 117 -8.43 -4.71 3.76
CA MET A 117 -8.09 -5.96 3.09
C MET A 117 -9.05 -6.29 1.95
N ALA A 118 -10.33 -5.94 2.08
CA ALA A 118 -11.30 -6.12 0.99
C ALA A 118 -10.94 -5.26 -0.23
N TRP A 119 -10.52 -4.02 -0.01
CA TRP A 119 -10.06 -3.16 -1.11
C TRP A 119 -8.80 -3.71 -1.77
N LEU A 120 -7.85 -4.18 -0.97
CA LEU A 120 -6.59 -4.75 -1.50
C LEU A 120 -6.86 -6.04 -2.28
N GLU A 121 -7.81 -6.86 -1.82
CA GLU A 121 -8.21 -8.07 -2.54
C GLU A 121 -8.88 -7.73 -3.87
N GLU A 122 -9.77 -6.75 -3.88
CA GLU A 122 -10.37 -6.26 -5.13
C GLU A 122 -9.29 -5.74 -6.08
N ALA A 123 -8.33 -4.97 -5.55
CA ALA A 123 -7.22 -4.43 -6.35
C ALA A 123 -6.37 -5.56 -6.93
N TYR A 124 -6.12 -6.60 -6.16
CA TYR A 124 -5.39 -7.78 -6.64
C TYR A 124 -6.12 -8.41 -7.84
N HIS A 125 -7.42 -8.64 -7.70
CA HIS A 125 -8.20 -9.23 -8.80
C HIS A 125 -8.24 -8.30 -10.02
N CYS A 126 -8.39 -7.01 -9.83
CA CYS A 126 -8.33 -6.04 -10.93
C CYS A 126 -6.98 -6.12 -11.66
N ALA A 127 -5.88 -6.15 -10.91
CA ALA A 127 -4.55 -6.21 -11.49
C ALA A 127 -4.32 -7.52 -12.24
N MET A 128 -4.72 -8.65 -11.66
CA MET A 128 -4.51 -9.97 -12.28
C MET A 128 -5.40 -10.19 -13.51
N SER A 129 -6.47 -9.41 -13.68
CA SER A 129 -7.33 -9.47 -14.86
C SER A 129 -6.73 -8.76 -16.08
N LYS A 130 -5.66 -7.98 -15.91
CA LYS A 130 -4.97 -7.30 -17.00
C LYS A 130 -4.19 -8.29 -17.85
N ARG A 131 -4.10 -8.00 -19.13
CA ARG A 131 -3.31 -8.80 -20.08
C ARG A 131 -1.88 -8.31 -20.20
#